data_9a3078bd795be2e217f0b7661f0ce36a
#
_entry.id   9a3078bd795be2e217f0b7661f0ce36a
#
_cell.length_a   1.000
_cell.length_b   1.000
_cell.length_c   1.000
_cell.angle_alpha   90.00
_cell.angle_beta   90.00
_cell.angle_gamma   90.00
#
_symmetry.space_group_name_H-M   'P 1'
#
loop_
_entity.id
_entity.type
_entity.pdbx_description
1 polymer ?
#
loop_
_entity_poly.entity_id
_entity_poly.type
_entity_poly.pdbx_seq_one_letter_code
_entity_poly.pdbx_strand_id
1 'polypeptide(L)'
;MNGIELLIWLIPAGLAVVMLAVLSLEHLLLLTLFLTPLSIQISYLTGSAGFDLSVPTEPVLALLLFITLFKLIVTREFSVKLLKHPVTVLICLYLIWTLVTSLTSTMPGVSFKTLAYRMWFIAGFYLIAAQLFSDERFTRKYIIAYSAGLAVAVIYFLIRAEGAGLLNQQFAHSACYPFFKDHTSFGASMAFVMAPLTII
;
A
#
# COMPACT_ATOMS: atom_id res chain seq x y z
N MET A 1 22.30 3.52 14.28
CA MET A 1 21.07 3.53 15.09
C MET A 1 20.95 2.20 15.76
N ASN A 2 20.98 2.17 17.08
CA ASN A 2 20.87 0.94 17.86
C ASN A 2 19.41 0.43 17.77
N GLY A 3 19.20 -0.89 17.72
CA GLY A 3 17.84 -1.47 17.57
C GLY A 3 16.84 -1.00 18.64
N ILE A 4 17.29 -0.57 19.80
CA ILE A 4 16.49 -0.01 20.88
C ILE A 4 15.92 1.37 20.51
N GLU A 5 16.71 2.24 19.86
CA GLU A 5 16.25 3.56 19.41
C GLU A 5 15.16 3.43 18.34
N LEU A 6 15.30 2.45 17.46
CA LEU A 6 14.30 2.18 16.43
C LEU A 6 12.97 1.69 17.06
N LEU A 7 13.03 0.83 18.07
CA LEU A 7 11.85 0.37 18.83
C LEU A 7 11.13 1.50 19.56
N ILE A 8 11.86 2.46 20.14
CA ILE A 8 11.29 3.61 20.86
C ILE A 8 10.41 4.47 19.91
N TRP A 9 10.80 4.61 18.64
CA TRP A 9 10.02 5.36 17.65
C TRP A 9 8.91 4.54 17.00
N LEU A 10 9.08 3.22 16.87
CA LEU A 10 8.07 2.33 16.29
C LEU A 10 6.83 2.17 17.17
N ILE A 11 6.98 2.18 18.50
CA ILE A 11 5.85 2.05 19.44
C ILE A 11 4.87 3.22 19.31
N PRO A 12 5.29 4.51 19.44
CA PRO A 12 4.35 5.64 19.29
C PRO A 12 3.79 5.76 17.86
N ALA A 13 4.58 5.42 16.84
CA ALA A 13 4.09 5.38 15.46
C ALA A 13 3.00 4.31 15.27
N GLY A 14 3.19 3.12 15.81
CA GLY A 14 2.20 2.04 15.82
C GLY A 14 0.92 2.42 16.55
N LEU A 15 1.06 3.03 17.74
CA LEU A 15 -0.07 3.53 18.52
C LEU A 15 -0.85 4.62 17.77
N ALA A 16 -0.16 5.55 17.12
CA ALA A 16 -0.81 6.59 16.30
C ALA A 16 -1.59 5.99 15.13
N VAL A 17 -1.05 4.96 14.45
CA VAL A 17 -1.75 4.25 13.37
C VAL A 17 -3.00 3.53 13.91
N VAL A 18 -2.90 2.84 15.05
CA VAL A 18 -4.05 2.18 15.68
C VAL A 18 -5.10 3.20 16.12
N MET A 19 -4.69 4.33 16.67
CA MET A 19 -5.60 5.41 17.07
C MET A 19 -6.33 6.00 15.86
N LEU A 20 -5.63 6.26 14.75
CA LEU A 20 -6.23 6.67 13.49
C LEU A 20 -7.21 5.61 12.94
N ALA A 21 -6.87 4.34 13.07
CA ALA A 21 -7.71 3.24 12.63
C ALA A 21 -9.07 3.20 13.36
N VAL A 22 -9.05 3.49 14.66
CA VAL A 22 -10.27 3.53 15.49
C VAL A 22 -11.09 4.79 15.23
N LEU A 23 -10.42 5.93 15.02
CA LEU A 23 -11.09 7.22 14.87
C LEU A 23 -11.66 7.46 13.48
N SER A 24 -10.96 7.03 12.41
CA SER A 24 -11.40 7.30 11.04
C SER A 24 -10.69 6.43 10.00
N LEU A 25 -11.46 5.56 9.34
CA LEU A 25 -10.98 4.76 8.20
C LEU A 25 -10.52 5.62 7.02
N GLU A 26 -11.17 6.78 6.80
CA GLU A 26 -10.80 7.72 5.75
C GLU A 26 -9.34 8.18 5.92
N HIS A 27 -9.00 8.67 7.12
CA HIS A 27 -7.66 9.16 7.39
C HIS A 27 -6.60 8.06 7.35
N LEU A 28 -6.95 6.85 7.82
CA LEU A 28 -6.05 5.71 7.73
C LEU A 28 -5.78 5.30 6.27
N LEU A 29 -6.81 5.31 5.41
CA LEU A 29 -6.63 5.03 4.00
C LEU A 29 -5.80 6.11 3.31
N LEU A 30 -6.05 7.40 3.59
CA LEU A 30 -5.25 8.50 3.04
C LEU A 30 -3.78 8.43 3.48
N LEU A 31 -3.53 8.07 4.75
CA LEU A 31 -2.18 7.82 5.24
C LEU A 31 -1.52 6.66 4.51
N THR A 32 -2.25 5.56 4.29
CA THR A 32 -1.75 4.41 3.53
C THR A 32 -1.35 4.80 2.12
N LEU A 33 -2.18 5.61 1.46
CA LEU A 33 -1.90 6.11 0.11
C LEU A 33 -0.66 7.00 0.04
N PHE A 34 -0.53 7.91 1.00
CA PHE A 34 0.66 8.76 1.12
C PHE A 34 1.93 7.93 1.34
N LEU A 35 1.86 6.88 2.17
CA LEU A 35 2.99 6.02 2.49
C LEU A 35 3.31 5.00 1.39
N THR A 36 2.36 4.69 0.50
CA THR A 36 2.56 3.68 -0.56
C THR A 36 3.80 3.94 -1.41
N PRO A 37 4.03 5.13 -1.99
CA PRO A 37 5.23 5.40 -2.78
C PRO A 37 6.51 5.55 -1.94
N LEU A 38 6.40 5.62 -0.61
CA LEU A 38 7.52 5.75 0.34
C LEU A 38 7.87 4.44 1.05
N SER A 39 7.24 3.34 0.66
CA SER A 39 7.47 2.03 1.28
C SER A 39 8.82 1.44 0.89
N ILE A 40 9.53 0.91 1.90
CA ILE A 40 10.83 0.27 1.76
C ILE A 40 10.69 -1.20 2.08
N GLN A 41 11.28 -2.08 1.28
CA GLN A 41 11.28 -3.52 1.55
C GLN A 41 12.23 -3.84 2.69
N ILE A 42 11.78 -4.66 3.66
CA ILE A 42 12.61 -5.07 4.82
C ILE A 42 13.88 -5.79 4.39
N SER A 43 13.85 -6.57 3.31
CA SER A 43 15.03 -7.25 2.75
C SER A 43 16.21 -6.30 2.51
N TYR A 44 15.93 -5.03 2.22
CA TYR A 44 16.96 -4.00 2.08
C TYR A 44 17.59 -3.57 3.40
N LEU A 45 16.79 -3.56 4.47
CA LEU A 45 17.25 -3.13 5.79
C LEU A 45 18.01 -4.24 6.51
N THR A 46 17.65 -5.49 6.28
CA THR A 46 18.18 -6.65 7.00
C THR A 46 19.19 -7.49 6.21
N GLY A 47 19.27 -7.28 4.89
CA GLY A 47 20.12 -8.08 4.00
C GLY A 47 19.71 -9.56 3.89
N SER A 48 18.57 -9.96 4.46
CA SER A 48 18.12 -11.34 4.51
C SER A 48 17.09 -11.62 3.40
N ALA A 49 17.29 -12.71 2.66
CA ALA A 49 16.39 -13.17 1.59
C ALA A 49 15.07 -13.81 2.12
N GLY A 50 14.64 -13.43 3.34
CA GLY A 50 13.48 -14.03 3.98
C GLY A 50 12.13 -13.39 3.60
N PHE A 51 11.49 -12.79 4.57
CA PHE A 51 10.18 -12.18 4.47
C PHE A 51 10.28 -10.78 3.83
N ASP A 52 9.93 -10.66 2.56
CA ASP A 52 9.94 -9.38 1.83
C ASP A 52 8.64 -8.61 2.11
N LEU A 53 8.66 -7.77 3.15
CA LEU A 53 7.56 -6.91 3.58
C LEU A 53 7.88 -5.46 3.24
N SER A 54 6.93 -4.75 2.68
CA SER A 54 7.05 -3.31 2.40
C SER A 54 6.55 -2.50 3.60
N VAL A 55 7.48 -1.91 4.34
CA VAL A 55 7.17 -1.11 5.55
C VAL A 55 7.18 0.37 5.17
N PRO A 56 6.22 1.17 5.64
CA PRO A 56 5.15 0.84 6.61
C PRO A 56 3.82 0.39 5.98
N THR A 57 3.69 0.33 4.67
CA THR A 57 2.39 0.19 3.99
C THR A 57 1.70 -1.15 4.26
N GLU A 58 2.42 -2.29 4.19
CA GLU A 58 1.79 -3.60 4.36
C GLU A 58 1.22 -3.85 5.76
N PRO A 59 1.90 -3.50 6.87
CA PRO A 59 1.31 -3.58 8.20
C PRO A 59 0.03 -2.75 8.33
N VAL A 60 -0.02 -1.56 7.72
CA VAL A 60 -1.21 -0.71 7.75
C VAL A 60 -2.34 -1.32 6.91
N LEU A 61 -2.04 -1.90 5.75
CA LEU A 61 -3.02 -2.62 4.94
C LEU A 61 -3.56 -3.87 5.64
N ALA A 62 -2.71 -4.60 6.36
CA ALA A 62 -3.16 -5.72 7.19
C ALA A 62 -4.12 -5.26 8.30
N LEU A 63 -3.82 -4.14 8.96
CA LEU A 63 -4.72 -3.52 9.93
C LEU A 63 -6.05 -3.10 9.29
N LEU A 64 -6.01 -2.49 8.10
CA LEU A 64 -7.21 -2.15 7.33
C LEU A 64 -8.06 -3.40 7.01
N LEU A 65 -7.43 -4.53 6.67
CA LEU A 65 -8.13 -5.80 6.47
C LEU A 65 -8.87 -6.24 7.74
N PHE A 66 -8.19 -6.24 8.89
CA PHE A 66 -8.82 -6.63 10.17
C PHE A 66 -10.01 -5.74 10.52
N ILE A 67 -9.88 -4.42 10.37
CA ILE A 67 -10.98 -3.49 10.61
C ILE A 67 -12.13 -3.73 9.63
N THR A 68 -11.81 -3.98 8.35
CA THR A 68 -12.82 -4.27 7.33
C THR A 68 -13.60 -5.54 7.67
N LEU A 69 -12.90 -6.61 8.05
CA LEU A 69 -13.55 -7.86 8.48
C LEU A 69 -14.39 -7.67 9.74
N PHE A 70 -13.87 -6.92 10.72
CA PHE A 70 -14.62 -6.59 11.92
C PHE A 70 -15.92 -5.83 11.60
N LYS A 71 -15.84 -4.79 10.77
CA LYS A 71 -17.01 -4.02 10.33
C LYS A 71 -17.99 -4.88 9.54
N LEU A 72 -17.50 -5.76 8.69
CA LEU A 72 -18.35 -6.64 7.89
C LEU A 72 -19.13 -7.64 8.77
N ILE A 73 -18.47 -8.22 9.78
CA ILE A 73 -19.05 -9.30 10.59
C ILE A 73 -19.87 -8.74 11.75
N VAL A 74 -19.35 -7.75 12.46
CA VAL A 74 -19.92 -7.28 13.75
C VAL A 74 -20.90 -6.13 13.55
N THR A 75 -20.48 -5.07 12.85
CA THR A 75 -21.29 -3.85 12.72
C THR A 75 -22.21 -3.86 11.50
N ARG A 76 -21.95 -4.74 10.54
CA ARG A 76 -22.70 -4.83 9.27
C ARG A 76 -22.82 -3.49 8.54
N GLU A 77 -21.86 -2.60 8.73
CA GLU A 77 -21.84 -1.25 8.14
C GLU A 77 -21.58 -1.24 6.63
N PHE A 78 -21.20 -2.38 6.04
CA PHE A 78 -20.94 -2.47 4.61
C PHE A 78 -22.23 -2.51 3.80
N SER A 79 -22.25 -1.74 2.71
CA SER A 79 -23.37 -1.71 1.77
C SER A 79 -23.59 -3.09 1.14
N VAL A 80 -24.79 -3.64 1.33
CA VAL A 80 -25.20 -4.92 0.70
C VAL A 80 -25.11 -4.84 -0.83
N LYS A 81 -25.32 -3.65 -1.41
CA LYS A 81 -25.17 -3.42 -2.86
C LYS A 81 -23.73 -3.66 -3.32
N LEU A 82 -22.75 -3.22 -2.55
CA LEU A 82 -21.34 -3.44 -2.85
C LEU A 82 -20.99 -4.94 -2.77
N LEU A 83 -21.46 -5.64 -1.74
CA LEU A 83 -21.18 -7.07 -1.58
C LEU A 83 -21.82 -7.93 -2.68
N LYS A 84 -23.01 -7.53 -3.19
CA LYS A 84 -23.70 -8.21 -4.30
C LYS A 84 -23.25 -7.72 -5.68
N HIS A 85 -22.36 -6.75 -5.76
CA HIS A 85 -21.88 -6.24 -7.04
C HIS A 85 -21.13 -7.34 -7.81
N PRO A 86 -21.32 -7.49 -9.13
CA PRO A 86 -20.71 -8.56 -9.91
C PRO A 86 -19.18 -8.57 -9.80
N VAL A 87 -18.54 -7.42 -9.72
CA VAL A 87 -17.09 -7.31 -9.49
C VAL A 87 -16.69 -7.92 -8.15
N THR A 88 -17.44 -7.67 -7.07
CA THR A 88 -17.17 -8.27 -5.75
C THR A 88 -17.30 -9.79 -5.79
N VAL A 89 -18.32 -10.29 -6.49
CA VAL A 89 -18.51 -11.76 -6.66
C VAL A 89 -17.33 -12.36 -7.41
N LEU A 90 -16.88 -11.74 -8.50
CA LEU A 90 -15.70 -12.20 -9.24
C LEU A 90 -14.42 -12.16 -8.39
N ILE A 91 -14.24 -11.13 -7.58
CA ILE A 91 -13.12 -11.04 -6.63
C ILE A 91 -13.19 -12.18 -5.61
N CYS A 92 -14.35 -12.47 -5.07
CA CYS A 92 -14.54 -13.60 -4.13
C CYS A 92 -14.20 -14.94 -4.81
N LEU A 93 -14.68 -15.18 -6.02
CA LEU A 93 -14.36 -16.39 -6.79
C LEU A 93 -12.86 -16.50 -7.06
N TYR A 94 -12.21 -15.39 -7.40
CA TYR A 94 -10.77 -15.33 -7.59
C TYR A 94 -9.99 -15.62 -6.30
N LEU A 95 -10.44 -15.12 -5.14
CA LEU A 95 -9.81 -15.43 -3.85
C LEU A 95 -10.00 -16.90 -3.47
N ILE A 96 -11.18 -17.47 -3.68
CA ILE A 96 -11.45 -18.89 -3.45
C ILE A 96 -10.54 -19.75 -4.34
N TRP A 97 -10.44 -19.41 -5.63
CA TRP A 97 -9.53 -20.11 -6.55
C TRP A 97 -8.07 -20.02 -6.09
N THR A 98 -7.63 -18.83 -5.68
CA THR A 98 -6.27 -18.62 -5.15
C THR A 98 -6.04 -19.43 -3.87
N LEU A 99 -7.05 -19.54 -3.00
CA LEU A 99 -6.97 -20.38 -1.79
C LEU A 99 -6.80 -21.87 -2.16
N VAL A 100 -7.63 -22.38 -3.07
CA VAL A 100 -7.54 -23.77 -3.53
C VAL A 100 -6.16 -24.06 -4.13
N THR A 101 -5.66 -23.21 -5.02
CA THR A 101 -4.32 -23.37 -5.61
C THR A 101 -3.20 -23.22 -4.58
N SER A 102 -3.39 -22.44 -3.52
CA SER A 102 -2.40 -22.31 -2.43
C SER A 102 -2.30 -23.58 -1.57
N LEU A 103 -3.43 -24.29 -1.38
CA LEU A 103 -3.46 -25.56 -0.66
C LEU A 103 -2.77 -26.68 -1.42
N THR A 104 -2.82 -26.65 -2.76
CA THR A 104 -2.21 -27.65 -3.65
C THR A 104 -0.81 -27.27 -4.13
N SER A 105 -0.27 -26.15 -3.67
CA SER A 105 1.03 -25.61 -4.08
C SER A 105 2.21 -26.45 -3.58
N THR A 106 3.25 -26.58 -4.38
CA THR A 106 4.53 -27.17 -3.98
C THR A 106 5.29 -26.31 -2.95
N MET A 107 4.96 -25.00 -2.88
CA MET A 107 5.53 -24.05 -1.91
C MET A 107 4.41 -23.33 -1.13
N PRO A 108 3.73 -24.02 -0.20
CA PRO A 108 2.52 -23.48 0.43
C PRO A 108 2.77 -22.17 1.19
N GLY A 109 3.90 -22.03 1.87
CA GLY A 109 4.24 -20.79 2.59
C GLY A 109 4.27 -19.55 1.69
N VAL A 110 4.84 -19.65 0.49
CA VAL A 110 4.89 -18.55 -0.49
C VAL A 110 3.50 -18.26 -1.05
N SER A 111 2.71 -19.32 -1.31
CA SER A 111 1.36 -19.18 -1.86
C SER A 111 0.39 -18.56 -0.86
N PHE A 112 0.44 -18.95 0.41
CA PHE A 112 -0.37 -18.32 1.47
C PHE A 112 0.04 -16.86 1.72
N LYS A 113 1.33 -16.55 1.67
CA LYS A 113 1.80 -15.16 1.71
C LYS A 113 1.17 -14.34 0.57
N THR A 114 1.19 -14.86 -0.67
CA THR A 114 0.59 -14.20 -1.82
C THR A 114 -0.93 -14.02 -1.66
N LEU A 115 -1.63 -15.00 -1.10
CA LEU A 115 -3.05 -14.89 -0.79
C LEU A 115 -3.31 -13.77 0.23
N ALA A 116 -2.53 -13.71 1.32
CA ALA A 116 -2.64 -12.66 2.33
C ALA A 116 -2.43 -11.26 1.72
N TYR A 117 -1.42 -11.08 0.88
CA TYR A 117 -1.21 -9.83 0.14
C TYR A 117 -2.45 -9.41 -0.65
N ARG A 118 -3.04 -10.33 -1.41
CA ARG A 118 -4.24 -10.04 -2.20
C ARG A 118 -5.43 -9.65 -1.33
N MET A 119 -5.61 -10.33 -0.20
CA MET A 119 -6.71 -10.04 0.72
C MET A 119 -6.62 -8.63 1.30
N TRP A 120 -5.48 -8.21 1.82
CA TRP A 120 -5.38 -6.86 2.40
C TRP A 120 -5.38 -5.75 1.36
N PHE A 121 -4.84 -5.97 0.14
CA PHE A 121 -4.98 -5.02 -0.96
C PHE A 121 -6.44 -4.85 -1.39
N ILE A 122 -7.19 -5.94 -1.51
CA ILE A 122 -8.62 -5.91 -1.84
C ILE A 122 -9.41 -5.20 -0.74
N ALA A 123 -9.13 -5.47 0.53
CA ALA A 123 -9.80 -4.82 1.64
C ALA A 123 -9.58 -3.30 1.64
N GLY A 124 -8.32 -2.85 1.53
CA GLY A 124 -7.96 -1.44 1.55
C GLY A 124 -8.38 -0.70 0.29
N PHE A 125 -7.94 -1.18 -0.87
CA PHE A 125 -8.07 -0.44 -2.14
C PHE A 125 -9.33 -0.79 -2.96
N TYR A 126 -10.10 -1.78 -2.56
CA TYR A 126 -11.38 -2.05 -3.18
C TYR A 126 -12.55 -1.85 -2.21
N LEU A 127 -12.65 -2.62 -1.13
CA LEU A 127 -13.85 -2.58 -0.28
C LEU A 127 -14.00 -1.23 0.44
N ILE A 128 -12.94 -0.72 1.07
CA ILE A 128 -13.00 0.57 1.78
C ILE A 128 -13.07 1.72 0.77
N ALA A 129 -12.24 1.70 -0.26
CA ALA A 129 -12.23 2.73 -1.28
C ALA A 129 -13.60 2.84 -1.98
N ALA A 130 -14.22 1.73 -2.38
CA ALA A 130 -15.52 1.73 -3.04
C ALA A 130 -16.65 2.34 -2.19
N GLN A 131 -16.53 2.28 -0.86
CA GLN A 131 -17.47 2.98 0.03
C GLN A 131 -17.19 4.48 0.10
N LEU A 132 -15.92 4.88 0.13
CA LEU A 132 -15.51 6.27 0.27
C LEU A 132 -15.61 7.06 -1.04
N PHE A 133 -15.42 6.42 -2.20
CA PHE A 133 -15.54 7.06 -3.52
C PHE A 133 -16.97 7.45 -3.92
N SER A 134 -17.95 7.18 -3.09
CA SER A 134 -19.29 7.76 -3.27
C SER A 134 -19.31 9.29 -3.08
N ASP A 135 -18.29 9.87 -2.46
CA ASP A 135 -18.08 11.31 -2.30
C ASP A 135 -16.91 11.79 -3.19
N GLU A 136 -17.20 12.72 -4.11
CA GLU A 136 -16.19 13.33 -5.01
C GLU A 136 -15.05 14.02 -4.24
N ARG A 137 -15.35 14.57 -3.06
CA ARG A 137 -14.35 15.21 -2.18
C ARG A 137 -13.28 14.21 -1.75
N PHE A 138 -13.67 12.95 -1.53
CA PHE A 138 -12.74 11.91 -1.16
C PHE A 138 -11.81 11.55 -2.33
N THR A 139 -12.34 11.46 -3.55
CA THR A 139 -11.53 11.19 -4.76
C THR A 139 -10.41 12.20 -4.92
N ARG A 140 -10.69 13.49 -4.72
CA ARG A 140 -9.68 14.54 -4.75
C ARG A 140 -8.62 14.37 -3.67
N LYS A 141 -9.03 14.11 -2.42
CA LYS A 141 -8.11 13.85 -1.30
C LYS A 141 -7.21 12.64 -1.56
N TYR A 142 -7.77 11.59 -2.14
CA TYR A 142 -7.07 10.36 -2.53
C TYR A 142 -5.93 10.64 -3.51
N ILE A 143 -6.23 11.36 -4.60
CA ILE A 143 -5.23 11.71 -5.61
C ILE A 143 -4.14 12.62 -5.00
N ILE A 144 -4.52 13.62 -4.21
CA ILE A 144 -3.57 14.53 -3.55
C ILE A 144 -2.67 13.76 -2.57
N ALA A 145 -3.20 12.85 -1.75
CA ALA A 145 -2.43 12.10 -0.78
C ALA A 145 -1.35 11.23 -1.45
N TYR A 146 -1.73 10.47 -2.48
CA TYR A 146 -0.80 9.64 -3.24
C TYR A 146 0.24 10.49 -3.98
N SER A 147 -0.20 11.61 -4.61
CA SER A 147 0.70 12.52 -5.33
C SER A 147 1.71 13.19 -4.39
N ALA A 148 1.29 13.56 -3.17
CA ALA A 148 2.18 14.13 -2.17
C ALA A 148 3.27 13.13 -1.74
N GLY A 149 2.90 11.86 -1.49
CA GLY A 149 3.87 10.81 -1.20
C GLY A 149 4.85 10.57 -2.36
N LEU A 150 4.33 10.55 -3.59
CA LEU A 150 5.18 10.40 -4.78
C LEU A 150 6.10 11.60 -4.97
N ALA A 151 5.63 12.82 -4.69
CA ALA A 151 6.45 14.04 -4.76
C ALA A 151 7.66 13.96 -3.81
N VAL A 152 7.48 13.43 -2.60
CA VAL A 152 8.58 13.19 -1.65
C VAL A 152 9.60 12.22 -2.24
N ALA A 153 9.15 11.12 -2.86
CA ALA A 153 10.03 10.16 -3.52
C ALA A 153 10.79 10.80 -4.71
N VAL A 154 10.12 11.66 -5.48
CA VAL A 154 10.75 12.42 -6.59
C VAL A 154 11.81 13.40 -6.06
N ILE A 155 11.51 14.15 -5.00
CA ILE A 155 12.48 15.07 -4.38
C ILE A 155 13.72 14.30 -3.90
N TYR A 156 13.51 13.16 -3.25
CA TYR A 156 14.63 12.29 -2.83
C TYR A 156 15.47 11.82 -4.03
N PHE A 157 14.82 11.40 -5.13
CA PHE A 157 15.49 11.05 -6.39
C PHE A 157 16.32 12.22 -6.91
N LEU A 158 15.76 13.42 -6.99
CA LEU A 158 16.45 14.60 -7.51
C LEU A 158 17.69 14.98 -6.70
N ILE A 159 17.59 14.94 -5.36
CA ILE A 159 18.74 15.20 -4.47
C ILE A 159 19.88 14.19 -4.71
N ARG A 160 19.54 12.91 -4.89
CA ARG A 160 20.54 11.89 -5.20
C ARG A 160 21.13 12.04 -6.61
N ALA A 161 20.32 12.47 -7.56
CA ALA A 161 20.73 12.66 -8.95
C ALA A 161 21.68 13.85 -9.15
N GLU A 162 21.59 14.86 -8.29
CA GLU A 162 22.51 16.01 -8.32
C GLU A 162 23.98 15.59 -8.16
N GLY A 163 24.25 14.64 -7.24
CA GLY A 163 25.61 14.12 -7.00
C GLY A 163 26.14 13.17 -8.07
N ALA A 164 25.26 12.49 -8.83
CA ALA A 164 25.65 11.44 -9.78
C ALA A 164 25.55 11.88 -11.26
N GLY A 165 24.96 13.05 -11.53
CA GLY A 165 24.65 13.54 -12.87
C GLY A 165 23.31 13.05 -13.41
N LEU A 166 22.40 13.98 -13.69
CA LEU A 166 21.02 13.71 -14.13
C LEU A 166 20.92 12.86 -15.41
N LEU A 167 21.93 12.89 -16.28
CA LEU A 167 21.95 12.16 -17.55
C LEU A 167 22.74 10.83 -17.47
N ASN A 168 23.15 10.42 -16.27
CA ASN A 168 23.86 9.17 -16.09
C ASN A 168 22.90 7.99 -16.15
N GLN A 169 22.93 7.22 -17.24
CA GLN A 169 22.05 6.08 -17.48
C GLN A 169 22.20 4.99 -16.41
N GLN A 170 23.41 4.70 -15.95
CA GLN A 170 23.63 3.68 -14.91
C GLN A 170 23.02 4.11 -13.58
N PHE A 171 23.11 5.40 -13.24
CA PHE A 171 22.49 5.95 -12.06
C PHE A 171 20.97 5.90 -12.16
N ALA A 172 20.37 6.21 -13.33
CA ALA A 172 18.94 6.21 -13.54
C ALA A 172 18.26 4.87 -13.19
N HIS A 173 18.94 3.73 -13.44
CA HIS A 173 18.43 2.41 -13.09
C HIS A 173 18.30 2.17 -11.57
N SER A 174 19.18 2.74 -10.76
CA SER A 174 19.24 2.55 -9.30
C SER A 174 18.75 3.76 -8.50
N ALA A 175 18.45 4.86 -9.15
CA ALA A 175 18.18 6.15 -8.53
C ALA A 175 16.89 6.14 -7.66
N CYS A 176 15.91 5.35 -8.06
CA CYS A 176 14.61 5.23 -7.38
C CYS A 176 14.68 4.41 -6.08
N TYR A 177 15.80 3.80 -5.81
CA TYR A 177 16.09 3.04 -4.63
C TYR A 177 16.17 3.93 -3.36
N PRO A 178 15.59 3.59 -2.21
CA PRO A 178 15.03 2.27 -1.86
C PRO A 178 13.52 2.13 -2.08
N PHE A 179 12.82 3.17 -2.56
CA PHE A 179 11.36 3.21 -2.63
C PHE A 179 10.79 2.37 -3.77
N PHE A 180 11.44 2.39 -4.93
CA PHE A 180 11.02 1.61 -6.09
C PHE A 180 12.14 0.64 -6.50
N LYS A 181 11.75 -0.59 -6.83
CA LYS A 181 12.66 -1.64 -7.29
C LYS A 181 13.36 -1.30 -8.60
N ASP A 182 12.62 -0.63 -9.48
CA ASP A 182 13.05 -0.33 -10.84
C ASP A 182 12.50 1.02 -11.31
N HIS A 183 13.17 1.59 -12.30
CA HIS A 183 12.81 2.86 -12.91
C HIS A 183 11.50 2.80 -13.69
N THR A 184 11.07 1.61 -14.18
CA THR A 184 9.81 1.44 -14.91
C THR A 184 8.62 1.59 -13.99
N SER A 185 8.64 0.96 -12.82
CA SER A 185 7.60 1.12 -11.79
C SER A 185 7.49 2.57 -11.32
N PHE A 186 8.63 3.25 -11.16
CA PHE A 186 8.66 4.67 -10.80
C PHE A 186 8.06 5.55 -11.90
N GLY A 187 8.49 5.36 -13.16
CA GLY A 187 7.96 6.09 -14.31
C GLY A 187 6.46 5.85 -14.53
N ALA A 188 6.01 4.60 -14.37
CA ALA A 188 4.59 4.26 -14.45
C ALA A 188 3.77 4.95 -13.35
N SER A 189 4.28 5.01 -12.11
CA SER A 189 3.63 5.72 -11.00
C SER A 189 3.52 7.22 -11.27
N MET A 190 4.55 7.84 -11.84
CA MET A 190 4.51 9.25 -12.24
C MET A 190 3.50 9.49 -13.36
N ALA A 191 3.50 8.67 -14.40
CA ALA A 191 2.56 8.78 -15.52
C ALA A 191 1.11 8.61 -15.06
N PHE A 192 0.86 7.67 -14.14
CA PHE A 192 -0.46 7.43 -13.56
C PHE A 192 -1.03 8.66 -12.83
N VAL A 193 -0.18 9.40 -12.12
CA VAL A 193 -0.61 10.56 -11.33
C VAL A 193 -0.79 11.82 -12.18
N MET A 194 -0.04 11.97 -13.27
CA MET A 194 -0.10 13.17 -14.11
C MET A 194 -1.50 13.42 -14.68
N ALA A 195 -2.18 12.38 -15.21
CA ALA A 195 -3.49 12.52 -15.80
C ALA A 195 -4.57 13.02 -14.81
N PRO A 196 -4.75 12.41 -13.61
CA PRO A 196 -5.71 12.92 -12.64
C PRO A 196 -5.39 14.32 -12.10
N LEU A 197 -4.10 14.67 -11.96
CA LEU A 197 -3.71 16.01 -11.49
C LEU A 197 -4.09 17.14 -12.45
N THR A 198 -4.22 16.87 -13.72
CA THR A 198 -4.66 17.89 -14.70
C THR A 198 -6.16 18.17 -14.64
N ILE A 199 -6.94 17.31 -13.94
CA ILE A 199 -8.40 17.41 -13.85
C ILE A 199 -8.86 18.02 -12.52
N ILE A 200 -7.98 18.06 -11.50
CA ILE A 200 -8.25 18.59 -10.17
C ILE A 200 -8.02 20.09 -10.10
#